data_c02593bca8b0772f2977a7f64684f27a
#
_entry.id   c02593bca8b0772f2977a7f64684f27a
#
_cell.length_a   1.000
_cell.length_b   1.000
_cell.length_c   1.000
_cell.angle_alpha   90.00
_cell.angle_beta   90.00
_cell.angle_gamma   90.00
#
_symmetry.space_group_name_H-M   'P 1'
#
loop_
_entity.id
_entity.type
_entity.pdbx_description
1 polymer ?
#
loop_
_entity_poly.entity_id
_entity_poly.type
_entity_poly.pdbx_seq_one_letter_code
_entity_poly.pdbx_strand_id
1 'polypeptide(L)'
;MIKKLVLVSVALFVIVSSKAQIANDVMVGGGFDLIKTDYNSFFDKAQIGGEVNYFITKDFTGTAGLEIWTADQLSFVIGGRYYPIDELFLRARGLIGVNDLSLGAGWTKPIGEKIRLEAMADFYFDLEFSVRIGFGYVFRKN
;
A
#
# COMPACT_ATOMS: atom_id res chain seq x y z
N MET A 1 1.34 -25.52 -24.86
CA MET A 1 1.46 -24.11 -25.28
C MET A 1 1.14 -23.13 -24.16
N ILE A 2 0.00 -23.24 -23.52
CA ILE A 2 -0.44 -22.31 -22.45
C ILE A 2 0.53 -22.32 -21.25
N LYS A 3 1.01 -23.49 -20.82
CA LYS A 3 1.97 -23.59 -19.70
C LYS A 3 3.30 -22.89 -19.98
N LYS A 4 3.79 -22.93 -21.22
CA LYS A 4 5.02 -22.22 -21.61
C LYS A 4 4.80 -20.71 -21.69
N LEU A 5 3.62 -20.28 -22.15
CA LEU A 5 3.26 -18.87 -22.22
C LEU A 5 3.13 -18.27 -20.81
N VAL A 6 2.51 -19.00 -19.90
CA VAL A 6 2.40 -18.59 -18.50
C VAL A 6 3.77 -18.50 -17.85
N LEU A 7 4.66 -19.47 -18.12
CA LEU A 7 6.01 -19.46 -17.57
C LEU A 7 6.84 -18.27 -18.09
N VAL A 8 6.72 -17.97 -19.38
CA VAL A 8 7.39 -16.82 -19.99
C VAL A 8 6.83 -15.51 -19.45
N SER A 9 5.51 -15.43 -19.25
CA SER A 9 4.88 -14.26 -18.64
C SER A 9 5.33 -14.04 -17.20
N VAL A 10 5.41 -15.11 -16.42
CA VAL A 10 5.91 -15.06 -15.04
C VAL A 10 7.40 -14.68 -15.03
N ALA A 11 8.21 -15.23 -15.93
CA ALA A 11 9.63 -14.88 -16.03
C ALA A 11 9.83 -13.43 -16.47
N LEU A 12 9.04 -12.93 -17.41
CA LEU A 12 9.05 -11.52 -17.80
C LEU A 12 8.62 -10.59 -16.64
N PHE A 13 7.65 -11.03 -15.86
CA PHE A 13 7.20 -10.28 -14.68
C PHE A 13 8.31 -10.18 -13.62
N VAL A 14 9.07 -11.27 -13.43
CA VAL A 14 10.21 -11.30 -12.50
C VAL A 14 11.38 -10.43 -12.99
N ILE A 15 11.62 -10.35 -14.30
CA ILE A 15 12.71 -9.56 -14.86
C ILE A 15 12.42 -8.05 -14.77
N VAL A 16 11.16 -7.64 -14.88
CA VAL A 16 10.78 -6.21 -14.75
C VAL A 16 10.83 -5.74 -13.29
N SER A 17 10.83 -6.66 -12.33
CA SER A 17 10.84 -6.36 -10.89
C SER A 17 12.23 -6.04 -10.33
N SER A 18 13.27 -5.95 -11.15
CA SER A 18 14.66 -5.92 -10.67
C SER A 18 15.16 -4.57 -10.14
N LYS A 19 14.25 -3.59 -9.97
CA LYS A 19 14.62 -2.35 -9.26
C LYS A 19 14.14 -2.41 -7.82
N ALA A 20 14.91 -3.10 -7.01
CA ALA A 20 14.66 -3.21 -5.59
C ALA A 20 14.59 -1.84 -4.91
N GLN A 21 13.71 -1.73 -3.94
CA GLN A 21 13.75 -0.65 -2.98
C GLN A 21 15.11 -0.66 -2.28
N ILE A 22 15.66 0.51 -2.07
CA ILE A 22 16.96 0.68 -1.45
C ILE A 22 16.74 1.26 -0.05
N ALA A 23 17.58 0.86 0.90
CA ALA A 23 17.56 1.47 2.23
C ALA A 23 17.75 2.99 2.12
N ASN A 24 17.05 3.74 2.96
CA ASN A 24 16.97 5.20 2.99
C ASN A 24 16.14 5.84 1.85
N ASP A 25 15.46 5.07 1.02
CA ASP A 25 14.47 5.62 0.11
C ASP A 25 13.25 6.12 0.89
N VAL A 26 12.64 7.18 0.36
CA VAL A 26 11.38 7.72 0.89
C VAL A 26 10.32 7.59 -0.20
N MET A 27 9.22 6.95 0.13
CA MET A 27 8.08 6.85 -0.76
C MET A 27 6.92 7.67 -0.20
N VAL A 28 6.44 8.61 -0.98
CA VAL A 28 5.22 9.37 -0.67
C VAL A 28 4.10 8.82 -1.53
N GLY A 29 3.04 8.39 -0.90
CA GLY A 29 1.93 7.77 -1.58
C GLY A 29 0.59 8.28 -1.12
N GLY A 30 -0.41 8.04 -1.95
CA GLY A 30 -1.80 8.31 -1.64
C GLY A 30 -2.69 7.25 -2.27
N GLY A 31 -3.86 7.07 -1.71
CA GLY A 31 -4.81 6.10 -2.20
C GLY A 31 -6.21 6.38 -1.72
N PHE A 32 -7.15 5.70 -2.33
CA PHE A 32 -8.55 5.75 -1.93
C PHE A 32 -9.13 4.34 -1.87
N ASP A 33 -10.05 4.16 -0.94
CA ASP A 33 -10.72 2.87 -0.77
C ASP A 33 -11.81 2.70 -1.82
N LEU A 34 -11.75 1.57 -2.54
CA LEU A 34 -12.73 1.21 -3.57
C LEU A 34 -13.92 0.45 -2.99
N ILE A 35 -13.67 -0.42 -2.02
CA ILE A 35 -14.68 -1.30 -1.42
C ILE A 35 -14.47 -1.31 0.08
N LYS A 36 -15.57 -1.15 0.82
CA LYS A 36 -15.61 -1.30 2.27
C LYS A 36 -16.85 -2.07 2.67
N THR A 37 -16.70 -3.10 3.51
CA THR A 37 -17.74 -4.11 3.72
C THR A 37 -18.96 -3.70 4.57
N ASP A 38 -18.87 -2.57 5.27
CA ASP A 38 -19.90 -2.19 6.25
C ASP A 38 -21.03 -1.29 5.73
N TYR A 39 -21.04 -0.96 4.43
CA TYR A 39 -21.93 0.07 3.92
C TYR A 39 -22.66 -0.32 2.65
N ASN A 40 -23.95 -0.07 2.65
CA ASN A 40 -24.86 -0.32 1.54
C ASN A 40 -24.69 0.65 0.37
N SER A 41 -23.92 1.72 0.51
CA SER A 41 -23.64 2.63 -0.58
C SER A 41 -22.15 2.91 -0.72
N PHE A 42 -21.69 2.91 -1.96
CA PHE A 42 -20.31 3.10 -2.36
C PHE A 42 -19.72 4.47 -1.94
N PHE A 43 -20.57 5.45 -1.69
CA PHE A 43 -20.15 6.82 -1.38
C PHE A 43 -20.21 7.19 0.10
N ASP A 44 -20.81 6.36 0.94
CA ASP A 44 -21.03 6.73 2.35
C ASP A 44 -19.75 6.69 3.20
N LYS A 45 -18.69 6.02 2.74
CA LYS A 45 -17.36 6.09 3.37
C LYS A 45 -16.22 5.98 2.34
N ALA A 46 -16.10 6.96 1.48
CA ALA A 46 -14.86 7.10 0.74
C ALA A 46 -13.76 7.58 1.69
N GLN A 47 -12.67 6.87 1.71
CA GLN A 47 -11.50 7.19 2.51
C GLN A 47 -10.36 7.55 1.58
N ILE A 48 -9.80 8.73 1.77
CA ILE A 48 -8.62 9.20 1.05
C ILE A 48 -7.48 9.27 2.05
N GLY A 49 -6.38 8.63 1.72
CA GLY A 49 -5.21 8.61 2.58
C GLY A 49 -3.94 9.02 1.86
N GLY A 50 -3.05 9.68 2.57
CA GLY A 50 -1.68 9.97 2.16
C GLY A 50 -0.70 9.40 3.17
N GLU A 51 0.36 8.75 2.69
CA GLU A 51 1.36 8.11 3.53
C GLU A 51 2.77 8.46 3.07
N VAL A 52 3.67 8.59 4.03
CA VAL A 52 5.11 8.62 3.83
C VAL A 52 5.69 7.34 4.39
N ASN A 53 6.42 6.61 3.55
CA ASN A 53 7.08 5.37 3.91
C ASN A 53 8.60 5.59 3.81
N TYR A 54 9.28 5.41 4.93
CA TYR A 54 10.74 5.47 4.97
C TYR A 54 11.31 4.06 5.00
N PHE A 55 12.11 3.71 4.02
CA PHE A 55 12.75 2.40 3.93
C PHE A 55 13.92 2.32 4.90
N ILE A 56 13.70 1.71 6.05
CA ILE A 56 14.74 1.45 7.05
C ILE A 56 15.74 0.45 6.51
N THR A 57 15.21 -0.59 5.86
CA THR A 57 15.98 -1.53 5.03
C THR A 57 15.26 -1.68 3.69
N LYS A 58 15.85 -2.42 2.75
CA LYS A 58 15.18 -2.70 1.46
C LYS A 58 13.84 -3.43 1.63
N ASP A 59 13.64 -4.15 2.74
CA ASP A 59 12.47 -5.00 2.98
C ASP A 59 11.52 -4.44 4.04
N PHE A 60 11.91 -3.40 4.76
CA PHE A 60 11.14 -2.90 5.89
C PHE A 60 11.00 -1.38 5.86
N THR A 61 9.77 -0.88 6.03
CA THR A 61 9.49 0.56 6.12
C THR A 61 8.84 0.93 7.44
N GLY A 62 9.15 2.15 7.90
CA GLY A 62 8.31 2.88 8.84
C GLY A 62 7.33 3.76 8.05
N THR A 63 6.10 3.82 8.48
CA THR A 63 5.01 4.55 7.81
C THR A 63 4.43 5.59 8.73
N ALA A 64 4.20 6.79 8.20
CA ALA A 64 3.40 7.83 8.83
C ALA A 64 2.47 8.44 7.79
N GLY A 65 1.25 8.81 8.19
CA GLY A 65 0.30 9.33 7.24
C GLY A 65 -0.91 9.98 7.86
N LEU A 66 -1.80 10.40 6.97
CA LEU A 66 -3.09 11.00 7.32
C LEU A 66 -4.17 10.34 6.48
N GLU A 67 -5.31 10.09 7.10
CA GLU A 67 -6.50 9.61 6.42
C GLU A 67 -7.67 10.54 6.71
N ILE A 68 -8.37 10.90 5.64
CA ILE A 68 -9.58 11.72 5.70
C ILE A 68 -10.76 10.84 5.30
N TRP A 69 -11.76 10.81 6.15
CA TRP A 69 -13.00 10.07 5.94
C TRP A 69 -14.11 11.04 5.52
N THR A 70 -15.07 10.58 4.72
CA THR A 70 -16.21 11.42 4.26
C THR A 70 -17.08 11.97 5.39
N ALA A 71 -16.98 11.41 6.59
CA ALA A 71 -17.70 11.89 7.77
C ALA A 71 -16.93 12.96 8.57
N ASP A 72 -16.05 13.74 7.93
CA ASP A 72 -15.23 14.80 8.54
C ASP A 72 -14.29 14.31 9.66
N GLN A 73 -13.89 13.04 9.61
CA GLN A 73 -12.94 12.48 10.56
C GLN A 73 -11.55 12.44 9.96
N LEU A 74 -10.60 13.01 10.70
CA LEU A 74 -9.17 12.97 10.38
C LEU A 74 -8.50 11.94 11.30
N SER A 75 -7.74 11.03 10.72
CA SER A 75 -6.93 10.07 11.48
C SER A 75 -5.47 10.20 11.10
N PHE A 76 -4.61 10.14 12.11
CA PHE A 76 -3.18 9.96 11.92
C PHE A 76 -2.87 8.47 11.79
N VAL A 77 -2.01 8.15 10.84
CA VAL A 77 -1.58 6.78 10.59
C VAL A 77 -0.13 6.63 11.01
N ILE A 78 0.15 5.60 11.77
CA ILE A 78 1.50 5.14 12.09
C ILE A 78 1.57 3.64 11.88
N GLY A 79 2.65 3.16 11.30
CA GLY A 79 2.77 1.73 11.06
C GLY A 79 4.05 1.35 10.35
N GLY A 80 3.98 0.24 9.66
CA GLY A 80 5.10 -0.26 8.88
C GLY A 80 4.65 -1.23 7.80
N ARG A 81 5.56 -1.46 6.87
CA ARG A 81 5.41 -2.46 5.82
C ARG A 81 6.60 -3.40 5.81
N TYR A 82 6.33 -4.66 5.52
CA TYR A 82 7.34 -5.68 5.29
C TYR A 82 7.18 -6.25 3.88
N TYR A 83 8.28 -6.26 3.13
CA TYR A 83 8.31 -6.74 1.75
C TYR A 83 9.03 -8.09 1.72
N PRO A 84 8.31 -9.23 1.77
CA PRO A 84 8.93 -10.54 1.60
C PRO A 84 9.52 -10.73 0.21
N ILE A 85 8.91 -10.09 -0.80
CA ILE A 85 9.45 -9.91 -2.14
C ILE A 85 9.21 -8.46 -2.58
N ASP A 86 9.88 -8.01 -3.63
CA ASP A 86 9.86 -6.60 -4.02
C ASP A 86 8.47 -6.08 -4.43
N GLU A 87 7.58 -6.95 -4.84
CA GLU A 87 6.23 -6.58 -5.31
C GLU A 87 5.12 -6.82 -4.30
N LEU A 88 5.35 -7.66 -3.30
CA LEU A 88 4.35 -7.96 -2.27
C LEU A 88 4.78 -7.41 -0.93
N PHE A 89 3.83 -6.86 -0.21
CA PHE A 89 4.07 -6.39 1.14
C PHE A 89 2.94 -6.76 2.09
N LEU A 90 3.32 -6.92 3.34
CA LEU A 90 2.41 -6.95 4.47
C LEU A 90 2.50 -5.61 5.18
N ARG A 91 1.39 -5.10 5.68
CA ARG A 91 1.41 -3.85 6.45
C ARG A 91 0.60 -3.96 7.73
N ALA A 92 1.07 -3.23 8.74
CA ALA A 92 0.36 -3.01 9.97
C ALA A 92 0.23 -1.52 10.20
N ARG A 93 -0.95 -1.04 10.56
CA ARG A 93 -1.21 0.37 10.78
C ARG A 93 -2.01 0.58 12.05
N GLY A 94 -1.64 1.59 12.81
CA GLY A 94 -2.48 2.15 13.86
C GLY A 94 -3.08 3.47 13.40
N LEU A 95 -4.36 3.64 13.61
CA LEU A 95 -5.10 4.87 13.26
C LEU A 95 -5.45 5.60 14.56
N ILE A 96 -4.84 6.76 14.74
CA ILE A 96 -5.08 7.62 15.90
C ILE A 96 -6.12 8.67 15.50
N GLY A 97 -7.23 8.70 16.22
CA GLY A 97 -8.42 9.50 15.89
C GLY A 97 -9.65 8.62 15.76
N VAL A 98 -9.60 7.58 14.94
CA VAL A 98 -10.61 6.51 14.89
C VAL A 98 -10.28 5.37 15.86
N ASN A 99 -9.09 5.37 16.47
CA ASN A 99 -8.61 4.35 17.42
C ASN A 99 -8.78 2.91 16.91
N ASP A 100 -8.22 2.65 15.75
CA ASP A 100 -8.29 1.34 15.14
C ASP A 100 -6.92 0.81 14.77
N LEU A 101 -6.83 -0.49 14.64
CA LEU A 101 -5.67 -1.20 14.13
C LEU A 101 -6.05 -1.92 12.85
N SER A 102 -5.15 -1.95 11.89
CA SER A 102 -5.35 -2.72 10.67
C SER A 102 -4.13 -3.56 10.33
N LEU A 103 -4.41 -4.74 9.81
CA LEU A 103 -3.43 -5.60 9.16
C LEU A 103 -3.85 -5.79 7.71
N GLY A 104 -2.89 -5.71 6.82
CA GLY A 104 -3.18 -5.81 5.41
C GLY A 104 -2.03 -6.40 4.61
N ALA A 105 -2.34 -6.64 3.35
CA ALA A 105 -1.39 -7.07 2.35
C ALA A 105 -1.60 -6.26 1.09
N GLY A 106 -0.55 -6.06 0.35
CA GLY A 106 -0.61 -5.28 -0.86
C GLY A 106 0.37 -5.76 -1.91
N TRP A 107 0.11 -5.26 -3.09
CA TRP A 107 0.94 -5.48 -4.27
C TRP A 107 1.34 -4.11 -4.82
N THR A 108 2.61 -3.98 -5.15
CA THR A 108 3.17 -2.76 -5.70
C THR A 108 3.86 -3.06 -7.02
N LYS A 109 3.56 -2.26 -8.03
CA LYS A 109 4.19 -2.38 -9.35
C LYS A 109 4.89 -1.08 -9.71
N PRO A 110 6.21 -1.11 -9.97
CA PRO A 110 6.90 0.07 -10.47
C PRO A 110 6.45 0.40 -11.90
N ILE A 111 6.08 1.65 -12.12
CA ILE A 111 5.77 2.23 -13.42
C ILE A 111 6.89 3.23 -13.74
N GLY A 112 8.03 2.73 -14.21
CA GLY A 112 9.21 3.55 -14.37
C GLY A 112 10.11 3.55 -13.13
N GLU A 113 10.96 4.56 -12.98
CA GLU A 113 11.99 4.56 -11.95
C GLU A 113 11.51 5.03 -10.57
N LYS A 114 10.49 5.89 -10.54
CA LYS A 114 10.07 6.58 -9.31
C LYS A 114 8.60 6.40 -8.95
N ILE A 115 7.76 6.00 -9.88
CA ILE A 115 6.32 5.87 -9.66
C ILE A 115 5.98 4.41 -9.43
N ARG A 116 5.11 4.16 -8.46
CA ARG A 116 4.55 2.84 -8.16
C ARG A 116 3.04 2.90 -8.15
N LEU A 117 2.43 1.88 -8.73
CA LEU A 117 1.02 1.60 -8.59
C LEU A 117 0.85 0.57 -7.48
N GLU A 118 -0.10 0.80 -6.59
CA GLU A 118 -0.34 -0.07 -5.44
C GLU A 118 -1.79 -0.52 -5.38
N ALA A 119 -1.99 -1.78 -5.03
CA ALA A 119 -3.30 -2.33 -4.68
C ALA A 119 -3.17 -3.03 -3.32
N MET A 120 -4.06 -2.72 -2.42
CA MET A 120 -3.96 -3.14 -1.03
C MET A 120 -5.30 -3.63 -0.51
N ALA A 121 -5.26 -4.62 0.36
CA ALA A 121 -6.41 -5.09 1.10
C ALA A 121 -6.07 -5.01 2.60
N ASP A 122 -6.93 -4.38 3.36
CA ASP A 122 -6.76 -4.21 4.80
C ASP A 122 -7.93 -4.80 5.57
N PHE A 123 -7.60 -5.46 6.66
CA PHE A 123 -8.55 -5.89 7.65
C PHE A 123 -8.39 -5.04 8.91
N TYR A 124 -9.45 -4.37 9.29
CA TYR A 124 -9.52 -3.57 10.52
C TYR A 124 -10.07 -4.41 11.67
N PHE A 125 -9.54 -4.22 12.86
CA PHE A 125 -9.95 -5.01 14.03
C PHE A 125 -11.36 -4.74 14.51
N ASP A 126 -12.00 -3.69 14.02
CA ASP A 126 -13.44 -3.47 14.21
C ASP A 126 -14.33 -4.31 13.25
N LEU A 127 -13.76 -5.32 12.58
CA LEU A 127 -14.39 -6.24 11.64
C LEU A 127 -14.73 -5.62 10.27
N GLU A 128 -14.05 -4.54 9.89
CA GLU A 128 -14.14 -3.96 8.55
C GLU A 128 -13.05 -4.49 7.63
N PHE A 129 -13.37 -4.64 6.37
CA PHE A 129 -12.43 -5.00 5.31
C PHE A 129 -12.47 -3.95 4.22
N SER A 130 -11.31 -3.53 3.72
CA SER A 130 -11.23 -2.55 2.64
C SER A 130 -10.27 -2.98 1.56
N VAL A 131 -10.55 -2.57 0.33
CA VAL A 131 -9.64 -2.67 -0.82
C VAL A 131 -9.31 -1.27 -1.29
N ARG A 132 -8.02 -0.98 -1.38
CA ARG A 132 -7.50 0.34 -1.73
C ARG A 132 -6.64 0.26 -2.98
N ILE A 133 -6.77 1.28 -3.84
CA ILE A 133 -5.83 1.55 -4.92
C ILE A 133 -5.10 2.85 -4.61
N GLY A 134 -3.80 2.87 -4.89
CA GLY A 134 -3.00 4.05 -4.65
C GLY A 134 -1.80 4.16 -5.58
N PHE A 135 -1.13 5.28 -5.44
CA PHE A 135 0.11 5.59 -6.12
C PHE A 135 1.17 5.97 -5.10
N GLY A 136 2.40 5.59 -5.39
CA GLY A 136 3.55 6.02 -4.63
C GLY A 136 4.60 6.67 -5.52
N TYR A 137 5.25 7.71 -5.00
CA TYR A 137 6.42 8.33 -5.62
C TYR A 137 7.63 8.11 -4.73
N VAL A 138 8.69 7.56 -5.31
CA VAL A 138 9.91 7.20 -4.59
C VAL A 138 10.97 8.27 -4.78
N PHE A 139 11.38 8.88 -3.67
CA PHE A 139 12.53 9.78 -3.62
C PHE A 139 13.75 8.98 -3.21
N ARG A 140 14.73 8.92 -4.09
CA ARG A 140 16.01 8.24 -3.84
C ARG A 140 17.05 9.24 -3.40
N LYS A 141 17.74 8.91 -2.33
CA LYS A 141 18.90 9.66 -1.86
C LYS A 141 20.11 9.20 -2.66
N ASN A 142 20.66 10.13 -3.42
CA ASN A 142 21.93 9.90 -4.15
C ASN A 142 23.12 9.91 -3.19
#